data_521d81891e154c59b88ad648c414f65a
#
_entry.id   521d81891e154c59b88ad648c414f65a
#
_cell.length_a   1.000
_cell.length_b   1.000
_cell.length_c   1.000
_cell.angle_alpha   90.00
_cell.angle_beta   90.00
_cell.angle_gamma   90.00
#
_symmetry.space_group_name_H-M   'P 1'
#
loop_
_entity.id
_entity.type
_entity.pdbx_description
1 polymer ?
#
loop_
_entity_poly.entity_id
_entity_poly.type
_entity_poly.pdbx_seq_one_letter_code
_entity_poly.pdbx_strand_id
1 'polypeptide(L)'
;MSTIRKHYGNWQCLVRVKDHPQIIKSFKLKEDANRWGNETELKIRREDAGIAKIKYPTFNDIGLRYIADVSITKKGLVNERNIIKSLFREPFSAYPINKITPDVIGKFRDRQLKSITGTSINRKLDVISTIFTTCRKEWGYPAANPVLSIRRPKKNEPRSRRLSEKELSLLIRGNHTTEVMRTIMQIMLETGMRSGEVVRISHDHLKGKTLFIPITKTVPRTIPLTQKGLDLIKNADLPFNTTVDAIGKKFAKICKKYKIKDAVPHDLRHNSLSDFMRVKNLNVPETMLIAGHKDPRMLLRIYNNLQVEHVAEKLK
;
A
#
# COMPACT_ATOMS: atom_id res chain seq x y z
N MET A 1 -6.25 51.61 -0.63
CA MET A 1 -4.81 51.81 -0.28
C MET A 1 -4.67 51.92 1.23
N SER A 2 -3.69 51.26 1.77
CA SER A 2 -3.31 51.41 3.19
C SER A 2 -2.37 52.62 3.36
N THR A 3 -2.63 53.43 4.34
CA THR A 3 -1.81 54.59 4.71
C THR A 3 -1.31 54.44 6.12
N ILE A 4 -0.02 54.69 6.36
CA ILE A 4 0.59 54.57 7.69
C ILE A 4 1.07 55.96 8.13
N ARG A 5 0.74 56.30 9.39
CA ARG A 5 1.17 57.56 9.99
C ARG A 5 1.58 57.34 11.46
N LYS A 6 2.43 58.22 11.97
CA LYS A 6 2.78 58.23 13.39
C LYS A 6 1.68 59.00 14.15
N HIS A 7 1.15 58.43 15.22
CA HIS A 7 0.08 59.04 16.03
C HIS A 7 0.26 58.64 17.49
N TYR A 8 0.45 59.63 18.37
CA TYR A 8 0.69 59.46 19.80
C TYR A 8 1.74 58.37 20.13
N GLY A 9 2.91 58.43 19.48
CA GLY A 9 4.00 57.50 19.74
C GLY A 9 3.87 56.12 19.04
N ASN A 10 2.69 55.78 18.52
CA ASN A 10 2.42 54.51 17.83
C ASN A 10 2.31 54.73 16.30
N TRP A 11 2.43 53.61 15.56
CA TRP A 11 2.21 53.58 14.11
C TRP A 11 0.76 53.20 13.82
N GLN A 12 -0.01 54.16 13.27
CA GLN A 12 -1.40 53.95 12.92
C GLN A 12 -1.53 53.60 11.43
N CYS A 13 -2.14 52.46 11.14
CA CYS A 13 -2.47 52.05 9.79
C CYS A 13 -3.96 52.33 9.52
N LEU A 14 -4.23 52.98 8.40
CA LEU A 14 -5.57 53.28 7.89
C LEU A 14 -5.76 52.52 6.59
N VAL A 15 -6.71 51.61 6.54
CA VAL A 15 -7.07 50.88 5.32
C VAL A 15 -8.35 51.47 4.75
N ARG A 16 -8.27 52.04 3.53
CA ARG A 16 -9.40 52.58 2.77
C ARG A 16 -9.59 51.81 1.50
N VAL A 17 -10.69 51.13 1.37
CA VAL A 17 -11.10 50.47 0.11
C VAL A 17 -12.43 51.10 -0.30
N LYS A 18 -12.63 51.28 -1.63
CA LYS A 18 -13.87 51.83 -2.16
C LYS A 18 -15.05 50.97 -1.68
N ASP A 19 -16.14 51.63 -1.34
CA ASP A 19 -17.40 51.02 -0.88
C ASP A 19 -17.31 50.26 0.46
N HIS A 20 -16.19 50.38 1.21
CA HIS A 20 -16.02 49.79 2.55
C HIS A 20 -15.75 50.87 3.61
N PRO A 21 -16.20 50.64 4.86
CA PRO A 21 -15.85 51.52 5.97
C PRO A 21 -14.34 51.50 6.21
N GLN A 22 -13.81 52.68 6.57
CA GLN A 22 -12.39 52.81 6.89
C GLN A 22 -12.06 52.00 8.15
N ILE A 23 -11.02 51.17 8.07
CA ILE A 23 -10.51 50.38 9.20
C ILE A 23 -9.19 50.98 9.68
N ILE A 24 -9.10 51.24 11.00
CA ILE A 24 -7.93 51.86 11.63
C ILE A 24 -7.41 50.96 12.75
N LYS A 25 -6.08 50.74 12.79
CA LYS A 25 -5.41 50.00 13.86
C LYS A 25 -4.04 50.58 14.14
N SER A 26 -3.65 50.62 15.44
CA SER A 26 -2.35 51.15 15.89
C SER A 26 -1.42 50.01 16.31
N PHE A 27 -0.11 50.22 16.06
CA PHE A 27 0.95 49.23 16.30
C PHE A 27 2.17 49.90 16.91
N LYS A 28 2.97 49.18 17.69
CA LYS A 28 4.22 49.70 18.24
C LYS A 28 5.32 49.79 17.17
N LEU A 29 5.32 48.87 16.20
CA LEU A 29 6.31 48.81 15.12
C LEU A 29 5.67 49.19 13.77
N LYS A 30 6.43 49.90 12.94
CA LYS A 30 6.01 50.31 11.60
C LYS A 30 5.80 49.13 10.68
N GLU A 31 6.64 48.08 10.81
CA GLU A 31 6.56 46.85 10.01
C GLU A 31 5.25 46.09 10.27
N ASP A 32 4.82 46.01 11.51
CA ASP A 32 3.55 45.33 11.88
C ASP A 32 2.35 46.10 11.32
N ALA A 33 2.40 47.45 11.33
CA ALA A 33 1.38 48.29 10.72
C ALA A 33 1.32 48.05 9.18
N ASN A 34 2.47 47.96 8.50
CA ASN A 34 2.55 47.68 7.09
C ASN A 34 1.97 46.30 6.72
N ARG A 35 2.41 45.28 7.45
CA ARG A 35 1.95 43.90 7.25
C ARG A 35 0.44 43.79 7.41
N TRP A 36 -0.07 44.31 8.53
CA TRP A 36 -1.50 44.29 8.81
C TRP A 36 -2.32 45.06 7.77
N GLY A 37 -1.82 46.22 7.30
CA GLY A 37 -2.47 47.03 6.29
C GLY A 37 -2.61 46.29 4.96
N ASN A 38 -1.53 45.68 4.50
CA ASN A 38 -1.52 44.90 3.28
C ASN A 38 -2.43 43.65 3.36
N GLU A 39 -2.38 42.93 4.46
CA GLU A 39 -3.24 41.75 4.69
C GLU A 39 -4.73 42.14 4.74
N THR A 40 -5.06 43.24 5.40
CA THR A 40 -6.44 43.74 5.52
C THR A 40 -6.98 44.24 4.18
N GLU A 41 -6.20 45.01 3.42
CA GLU A 41 -6.59 45.47 2.10
C GLU A 41 -6.79 44.28 1.14
N LEU A 42 -5.89 43.31 1.17
CA LEU A 42 -6.00 42.09 0.35
C LEU A 42 -7.26 41.28 0.73
N LYS A 43 -7.59 41.22 2.03
CA LYS A 43 -8.78 40.53 2.50
C LYS A 43 -10.07 41.18 2.00
N ILE A 44 -10.18 42.51 2.10
CA ILE A 44 -11.34 43.25 1.63
C ILE A 44 -11.50 43.10 0.11
N ARG A 45 -10.43 43.28 -0.66
CA ARG A 45 -10.46 43.09 -2.14
C ARG A 45 -10.87 41.68 -2.55
N ARG A 46 -10.52 40.64 -1.78
CA ARG A 46 -10.95 39.28 -2.04
C ARG A 46 -12.42 39.04 -1.69
N GLU A 47 -12.92 39.70 -0.66
CA GLU A 47 -14.34 39.67 -0.31
C GLU A 47 -15.20 40.38 -1.39
N ASP A 48 -14.74 41.53 -1.91
CA ASP A 48 -15.40 42.25 -3.02
C ASP A 48 -15.38 41.48 -4.34
N ALA A 49 -14.31 40.76 -4.60
CA ALA A 49 -14.20 39.92 -5.78
C ALA A 49 -15.07 38.65 -5.72
N GLY A 50 -15.91 38.49 -4.67
CA GLY A 50 -16.74 37.31 -4.50
C GLY A 50 -15.95 36.03 -4.22
N ILE A 51 -14.68 36.17 -3.85
CA ILE A 51 -13.84 35.02 -3.47
C ILE A 51 -14.26 34.62 -2.06
N ALA A 52 -15.29 33.76 -1.98
CA ALA A 52 -15.79 33.20 -0.75
C ALA A 52 -14.64 32.57 0.06
N LYS A 53 -14.65 32.73 1.37
CA LYS A 53 -13.74 31.99 2.26
C LYS A 53 -13.92 30.50 1.99
N ILE A 54 -12.91 29.87 1.37
CA ILE A 54 -12.94 28.42 1.16
C ILE A 54 -13.03 27.77 2.56
N LYS A 55 -14.16 27.15 2.85
CA LYS A 55 -14.32 26.31 4.04
C LYS A 55 -13.65 24.98 3.75
N TYR A 56 -12.47 24.77 4.32
CA TYR A 56 -11.75 23.53 4.16
C TYR A 56 -12.38 22.42 5.01
N PRO A 57 -12.76 21.28 4.41
CA PRO A 57 -13.22 20.12 5.14
C PRO A 57 -12.08 19.50 5.98
N THR A 58 -12.44 18.70 6.96
CA THR A 58 -11.44 17.91 7.72
C THR A 58 -10.89 16.77 6.88
N PHE A 59 -9.74 16.20 7.31
CA PHE A 59 -9.22 15.00 6.66
C PHE A 59 -10.22 13.83 6.74
N ASN A 60 -10.99 13.77 7.82
CA ASN A 60 -12.04 12.74 7.97
C ASN A 60 -13.11 12.89 6.90
N ASP A 61 -13.62 14.10 6.67
CA ASP A 61 -14.66 14.37 5.67
C ASP A 61 -14.18 13.99 4.26
N ILE A 62 -12.96 14.44 3.89
CA ILE A 62 -12.42 14.11 2.56
C ILE A 62 -12.06 12.62 2.43
N GLY A 63 -11.65 11.97 3.51
CA GLY A 63 -11.38 10.54 3.53
C GLY A 63 -12.65 9.72 3.30
N LEU A 64 -13.77 10.11 3.91
CA LEU A 64 -15.08 9.50 3.67
C LEU A 64 -15.53 9.69 2.22
N ARG A 65 -15.45 10.92 1.71
CA ARG A 65 -15.74 11.22 0.30
C ARG A 65 -14.86 10.42 -0.63
N TYR A 66 -13.56 10.32 -0.34
CA TYR A 66 -12.62 9.55 -1.16
C TYR A 66 -12.96 8.05 -1.20
N ILE A 67 -13.43 7.48 -0.10
CA ILE A 67 -13.91 6.09 -0.07
C ILE A 67 -15.11 5.93 -0.98
N ALA A 68 -16.07 6.85 -0.92
CA ALA A 68 -17.33 6.78 -1.68
C ALA A 68 -17.12 7.00 -3.19
N ASP A 69 -16.32 8.00 -3.56
CA ASP A 69 -16.22 8.47 -4.95
C ASP A 69 -15.06 7.80 -5.72
N VAL A 70 -13.93 7.53 -5.04
CA VAL A 70 -12.68 7.10 -5.70
C VAL A 70 -12.29 5.67 -5.36
N SER A 71 -12.28 5.30 -4.08
CA SER A 71 -11.83 3.95 -3.70
C SER A 71 -12.74 2.86 -4.25
N ILE A 72 -14.04 3.13 -4.41
CA ILE A 72 -15.03 2.16 -4.90
C ILE A 72 -14.70 1.64 -6.31
N THR A 73 -14.06 2.43 -7.14
CA THR A 73 -13.68 2.06 -8.51
C THR A 73 -12.41 1.18 -8.58
N LYS A 74 -11.70 1.01 -7.45
CA LYS A 74 -10.40 0.36 -7.41
C LYS A 74 -10.49 -1.13 -7.03
N LYS A 75 -9.72 -1.97 -7.69
CA LYS A 75 -9.56 -3.40 -7.33
C LYS A 75 -9.06 -3.61 -5.89
N GLY A 76 -8.38 -2.63 -5.31
CA GLY A 76 -7.81 -2.66 -3.96
C GLY A 76 -8.70 -2.03 -2.88
N LEU A 77 -9.98 -1.78 -3.15
CA LEU A 77 -10.95 -1.09 -2.28
C LEU A 77 -10.84 -1.48 -0.79
N VAL A 78 -10.86 -2.78 -0.49
CA VAL A 78 -10.90 -3.26 0.91
C VAL A 78 -9.65 -2.81 1.68
N ASN A 79 -8.47 -2.98 1.09
CA ASN A 79 -7.21 -2.60 1.73
C ASN A 79 -7.07 -1.08 1.87
N GLU A 80 -7.40 -0.33 0.82
CA GLU A 80 -7.33 1.14 0.84
C GLU A 80 -8.30 1.72 1.88
N ARG A 81 -9.55 1.22 1.92
CA ARG A 81 -10.54 1.59 2.94
C ARG A 81 -10.06 1.31 4.36
N ASN A 82 -9.42 0.15 4.60
CA ASN A 82 -8.89 -0.20 5.91
C ASN A 82 -7.74 0.74 6.32
N ILE A 83 -6.88 1.12 5.37
CA ILE A 83 -5.83 2.13 5.61
C ILE A 83 -6.49 3.46 5.98
N ILE A 84 -7.44 3.96 5.19
CA ILE A 84 -8.13 5.24 5.44
C ILE A 84 -8.82 5.21 6.81
N LYS A 85 -9.55 4.15 7.15
CA LYS A 85 -10.17 3.97 8.48
C LYS A 85 -9.13 3.97 9.60
N SER A 86 -7.93 3.43 9.37
CA SER A 86 -6.85 3.52 10.35
C SER A 86 -6.31 4.94 10.54
N LEU A 87 -6.35 5.78 9.49
CA LEU A 87 -5.95 7.18 9.54
C LEU A 87 -6.97 8.05 10.26
N PHE A 88 -8.25 7.68 10.28
CA PHE A 88 -9.29 8.38 11.05
C PHE A 88 -9.05 8.34 12.57
N ARG A 89 -8.24 7.41 13.05
CA ARG A 89 -7.85 7.34 14.47
C ARG A 89 -6.70 8.28 14.83
N GLU A 90 -6.10 8.92 13.82
CA GLU A 90 -4.98 9.84 14.04
C GLU A 90 -5.46 11.24 14.36
N PRO A 91 -4.81 11.98 15.27
CA PRO A 91 -5.25 13.32 15.68
C PRO A 91 -5.47 14.28 14.51
N PHE A 92 -4.66 14.19 13.46
CA PHE A 92 -4.78 15.07 12.31
C PHE A 92 -6.05 14.82 11.47
N SER A 93 -6.76 13.72 11.70
CA SER A 93 -8.00 13.43 10.95
C SER A 93 -9.10 14.47 11.19
N ALA A 94 -9.10 15.12 12.35
CA ALA A 94 -10.00 16.20 12.70
C ALA A 94 -9.54 17.58 12.18
N TYR A 95 -8.32 17.70 11.64
CA TYR A 95 -7.83 18.99 11.17
C TYR A 95 -8.37 19.33 9.79
N PRO A 96 -8.72 20.59 9.52
CA PRO A 96 -8.94 21.07 8.17
C PRO A 96 -7.73 20.78 7.29
N ILE A 97 -7.94 20.34 6.04
CA ILE A 97 -6.85 19.88 5.17
C ILE A 97 -5.75 20.92 4.92
N ASN A 98 -6.08 22.21 4.94
CA ASN A 98 -5.10 23.31 4.83
C ASN A 98 -4.23 23.50 6.09
N LYS A 99 -4.58 22.87 7.20
CA LYS A 99 -3.81 22.89 8.45
C LYS A 99 -2.94 21.62 8.65
N ILE A 100 -3.04 20.66 7.75
CA ILE A 100 -2.21 19.47 7.78
C ILE A 100 -0.90 19.77 7.06
N THR A 101 0.10 20.15 7.84
CA THR A 101 1.43 20.56 7.37
C THR A 101 2.37 19.34 7.21
N PRO A 102 3.51 19.50 6.52
CA PRO A 102 4.56 18.47 6.49
C PRO A 102 5.03 18.03 7.89
N ASP A 103 5.10 18.95 8.87
CA ASP A 103 5.46 18.64 10.25
C ASP A 103 4.46 17.69 10.92
N VAL A 104 3.16 17.92 10.70
CA VAL A 104 2.09 17.06 11.23
C VAL A 104 2.23 15.63 10.68
N ILE A 105 2.46 15.49 9.39
CA ILE A 105 2.64 14.17 8.76
C ILE A 105 4.00 13.55 9.12
N GLY A 106 5.03 14.36 9.30
CA GLY A 106 6.34 13.92 9.80
C GLY A 106 6.22 13.30 11.20
N LYS A 107 5.56 13.97 12.13
CA LYS A 107 5.29 13.46 13.48
C LYS A 107 4.45 12.18 13.48
N PHE A 108 3.44 12.09 12.60
CA PHE A 108 2.68 10.86 12.39
C PHE A 108 3.59 9.72 11.91
N ARG A 109 4.42 9.94 10.88
CA ARG A 109 5.38 8.97 10.37
C ARG A 109 6.29 8.44 11.48
N ASP A 110 6.92 9.35 12.25
CA ASP A 110 7.93 8.99 13.25
C ASP A 110 7.32 8.23 14.43
N ARG A 111 6.10 8.60 14.83
CA ARG A 111 5.34 7.87 15.84
C ARG A 111 5.00 6.44 15.37
N GLN A 112 4.51 6.29 14.15
CA GLN A 112 4.13 4.99 13.59
C GLN A 112 5.34 4.07 13.36
N LEU A 113 6.53 4.60 13.04
CA LEU A 113 7.77 3.84 12.87
C LEU A 113 8.19 3.05 14.13
N LYS A 114 7.70 3.45 15.30
CA LYS A 114 7.96 2.71 16.55
C LYS A 114 7.23 1.36 16.61
N SER A 115 6.17 1.16 15.82
CA SER A 115 5.30 -0.01 15.90
C SER A 115 5.10 -0.78 14.59
N ILE A 116 5.30 -0.12 13.44
CA ILE A 116 5.12 -0.75 12.13
C ILE A 116 6.30 -0.46 11.19
N THR A 117 6.45 -1.30 10.17
CA THR A 117 7.56 -1.24 9.22
C THR A 117 7.51 -0.02 8.31
N GLY A 118 8.67 0.44 7.82
CA GLY A 118 8.77 1.54 6.86
C GLY A 118 7.96 1.30 5.58
N THR A 119 7.88 0.06 5.12
CA THR A 119 7.04 -0.32 3.97
C THR A 119 5.55 -0.09 4.25
N SER A 120 5.07 -0.42 5.46
CA SER A 120 3.67 -0.23 5.86
C SER A 120 3.34 1.26 5.99
N ILE A 121 4.27 2.06 6.54
CA ILE A 121 4.09 3.52 6.62
C ILE A 121 4.06 4.14 5.23
N ASN A 122 4.96 3.74 4.33
CA ASN A 122 4.96 4.25 2.97
C ASN A 122 3.60 4.04 2.28
N ARG A 123 2.94 2.89 2.50
CA ARG A 123 1.57 2.66 1.99
C ARG A 123 0.55 3.63 2.56
N LYS A 124 0.63 3.94 3.87
CA LYS A 124 -0.25 4.95 4.48
C LYS A 124 0.03 6.34 3.90
N LEU A 125 1.29 6.71 3.73
CA LEU A 125 1.69 7.97 3.10
C LEU A 125 1.23 8.07 1.64
N ASP A 126 1.28 6.97 0.87
CA ASP A 126 0.77 6.93 -0.49
C ASP A 126 -0.73 7.22 -0.55
N VAL A 127 -1.52 6.66 0.38
CA VAL A 127 -2.96 6.91 0.48
C VAL A 127 -3.22 8.38 0.85
N ILE A 128 -2.54 8.92 1.86
CA ILE A 128 -2.64 10.34 2.23
C ILE A 128 -2.30 11.23 1.03
N SER A 129 -1.19 10.97 0.37
CA SER A 129 -0.73 11.72 -0.81
C SER A 129 -1.75 11.70 -1.94
N THR A 130 -2.36 10.55 -2.21
CA THR A 130 -3.37 10.41 -3.24
C THR A 130 -4.63 11.19 -2.90
N ILE A 131 -5.11 11.13 -1.65
CA ILE A 131 -6.26 11.92 -1.18
C ILE A 131 -6.00 13.42 -1.38
N PHE A 132 -4.85 13.95 -0.94
CA PHE A 132 -4.52 15.37 -1.14
C PHE A 132 -4.42 15.76 -2.62
N THR A 133 -3.89 14.86 -3.44
CA THR A 133 -3.78 15.10 -4.89
C THR A 133 -5.17 15.16 -5.54
N THR A 134 -6.09 14.26 -5.18
CA THR A 134 -7.48 14.26 -5.63
C THR A 134 -8.21 15.52 -5.15
N CYS A 135 -8.06 15.90 -3.87
CA CYS A 135 -8.63 17.13 -3.34
C CYS A 135 -8.24 18.37 -4.16
N ARG A 136 -6.97 18.46 -4.52
CA ARG A 136 -6.45 19.60 -5.27
C ARG A 136 -6.88 19.56 -6.74
N LYS A 137 -6.77 18.40 -7.40
CA LYS A 137 -6.97 18.28 -8.85
C LYS A 137 -8.43 18.17 -9.26
N GLU A 138 -9.25 17.47 -8.46
CA GLU A 138 -10.60 17.10 -8.85
C GLU A 138 -11.66 17.84 -8.03
N TRP A 139 -11.36 18.18 -6.78
CA TRP A 139 -12.36 18.79 -5.89
C TRP A 139 -12.13 20.29 -5.63
N GLY A 140 -11.11 20.89 -6.27
CA GLY A 140 -10.87 22.34 -6.26
C GLY A 140 -10.37 22.91 -4.93
N TYR A 141 -9.95 22.10 -3.96
CA TYR A 141 -9.37 22.59 -2.72
C TYR A 141 -7.89 22.94 -2.89
N PRO A 142 -7.46 24.20 -2.74
CA PRO A 142 -6.07 24.62 -2.93
C PRO A 142 -5.18 24.26 -1.74
N ALA A 143 -5.26 23.01 -1.26
CA ALA A 143 -4.43 22.50 -0.18
C ALA A 143 -3.15 21.86 -0.75
N ALA A 144 -1.99 22.24 -0.19
CA ALA A 144 -0.73 21.63 -0.54
C ALA A 144 -0.67 20.18 -0.06
N ASN A 145 -0.07 19.30 -0.85
CA ASN A 145 0.13 17.90 -0.44
C ASN A 145 1.33 17.80 0.54
N PRO A 146 1.11 17.58 1.83
CA PRO A 146 2.17 17.61 2.84
C PRO A 146 3.15 16.43 2.72
N VAL A 147 2.75 15.35 2.05
CA VAL A 147 3.57 14.15 1.90
C VAL A 147 4.74 14.36 0.93
N LEU A 148 4.61 15.30 -0.01
CA LEU A 148 5.65 15.57 -1.00
C LEU A 148 6.91 16.21 -0.39
N SER A 149 6.74 16.91 0.73
CA SER A 149 7.81 17.65 1.41
C SER A 149 8.45 16.88 2.57
N ILE A 150 8.08 15.64 2.80
CA ILE A 150 8.66 14.83 3.88
C ILE A 150 9.56 13.70 3.36
N ARG A 151 10.59 13.38 4.15
CA ARG A 151 11.44 12.20 3.86
C ARG A 151 10.63 10.92 4.11
N ARG A 152 10.64 10.01 3.14
CA ARG A 152 10.00 8.70 3.27
C ARG A 152 10.91 7.70 4.01
N PRO A 153 10.34 6.82 4.84
CA PRO A 153 11.10 5.73 5.46
C PRO A 153 11.71 4.79 4.42
N LYS A 154 12.85 4.20 4.77
CA LYS A 154 13.44 3.12 3.97
C LYS A 154 12.47 1.94 3.89
N LYS A 155 12.29 1.38 2.71
CA LYS A 155 11.52 0.15 2.53
C LYS A 155 12.28 -1.03 3.13
N ASN A 156 11.53 -1.98 3.69
CA ASN A 156 12.12 -3.23 4.12
C ASN A 156 12.66 -4.01 2.91
N GLU A 157 13.73 -4.74 3.12
CA GLU A 157 14.25 -5.66 2.10
C GLU A 157 13.18 -6.70 1.74
N PRO A 158 13.11 -7.09 0.47
CA PRO A 158 12.23 -8.18 0.05
C PRO A 158 12.57 -9.46 0.83
N ARG A 159 11.54 -10.22 1.13
CA ARG A 159 11.68 -11.50 1.82
C ARG A 159 12.37 -12.52 0.90
N SER A 160 13.45 -13.12 1.38
CA SER A 160 14.24 -14.15 0.67
C SER A 160 14.16 -15.53 1.34
N ARG A 161 13.32 -15.68 2.37
CA ARG A 161 13.16 -16.92 3.14
C ARG A 161 12.76 -18.07 2.22
N ARG A 162 13.46 -19.20 2.35
CA ARG A 162 13.12 -20.49 1.77
C ARG A 162 12.92 -21.51 2.87
N LEU A 163 11.96 -22.38 2.68
CA LEU A 163 11.74 -23.51 3.55
C LEU A 163 12.73 -24.61 3.18
N SER A 164 13.41 -25.17 4.16
CA SER A 164 14.29 -26.33 3.97
C SER A 164 13.48 -27.59 3.65
N GLU A 165 14.12 -28.60 3.08
CA GLU A 165 13.48 -29.91 2.81
C GLU A 165 12.89 -30.52 4.07
N LYS A 166 13.58 -30.41 5.21
CA LYS A 166 13.11 -30.87 6.50
C LYS A 166 11.84 -30.14 6.93
N GLU A 167 11.79 -28.82 6.79
CA GLU A 167 10.60 -28.01 7.10
C GLU A 167 9.43 -28.36 6.15
N LEU A 168 9.70 -28.50 4.85
CA LEU A 168 8.70 -28.93 3.87
C LEU A 168 8.15 -30.31 4.18
N SER A 169 9.01 -31.25 4.56
CA SER A 169 8.58 -32.59 4.96
C SER A 169 7.66 -32.55 6.18
N LEU A 170 7.98 -31.75 7.21
CA LEU A 170 7.13 -31.57 8.38
C LEU A 170 5.77 -30.93 8.00
N LEU A 171 5.76 -29.93 7.15
CA LEU A 171 4.53 -29.27 6.70
C LEU A 171 3.62 -30.21 5.88
N ILE A 172 4.21 -31.07 5.03
CA ILE A 172 3.45 -31.94 4.12
C ILE A 172 3.11 -33.30 4.74
N ARG A 173 4.03 -33.90 5.48
CA ARG A 173 3.87 -35.27 6.01
C ARG A 173 3.54 -35.33 7.50
N GLY A 174 3.71 -34.22 8.20
CA GLY A 174 3.54 -34.18 9.65
C GLY A 174 2.07 -34.28 10.08
N ASN A 175 1.86 -34.84 11.26
CA ASN A 175 0.54 -35.14 11.85
C ASN A 175 -0.23 -33.90 12.34
N HIS A 176 0.42 -32.74 12.45
CA HIS A 176 -0.26 -31.48 12.82
C HIS A 176 -0.88 -30.73 11.62
N THR A 177 -0.74 -31.29 10.42
CA THR A 177 -1.27 -30.72 9.19
C THR A 177 -2.55 -31.44 8.78
N THR A 178 -3.65 -30.71 8.67
CA THR A 178 -4.93 -31.27 8.18
C THR A 178 -4.82 -31.59 6.68
N GLU A 179 -5.62 -32.57 6.20
CA GLU A 179 -5.61 -32.97 4.79
C GLU A 179 -5.81 -31.81 3.81
N VAL A 180 -6.82 -30.97 4.07
CA VAL A 180 -7.07 -29.78 3.24
C VAL A 180 -5.87 -28.84 3.20
N MET A 181 -5.20 -28.58 4.33
CA MET A 181 -4.01 -27.72 4.34
C MET A 181 -2.84 -28.36 3.61
N ARG A 182 -2.70 -29.67 3.73
CA ARG A 182 -1.69 -30.48 3.03
C ARG A 182 -1.85 -30.34 1.53
N THR A 183 -3.06 -30.58 1.04
CA THR A 183 -3.40 -30.46 -0.38
C THR A 183 -3.16 -29.06 -0.92
N ILE A 184 -3.60 -28.01 -0.19
CA ILE A 184 -3.34 -26.62 -0.56
C ILE A 184 -1.85 -26.34 -0.67
N MET A 185 -1.05 -26.75 0.31
CA MET A 185 0.40 -26.52 0.32
C MET A 185 1.10 -27.29 -0.80
N GLN A 186 0.68 -28.53 -1.07
CA GLN A 186 1.21 -29.32 -2.18
C GLN A 186 0.88 -28.69 -3.53
N ILE A 187 -0.35 -28.24 -3.75
CA ILE A 187 -0.72 -27.50 -4.97
C ILE A 187 0.13 -26.23 -5.12
N MET A 188 0.34 -25.47 -4.05
CA MET A 188 1.21 -24.27 -4.10
C MET A 188 2.65 -24.63 -4.49
N LEU A 189 3.19 -25.73 -3.99
CA LEU A 189 4.54 -26.20 -4.33
C LEU A 189 4.66 -26.70 -5.78
N GLU A 190 3.66 -27.44 -6.28
CA GLU A 190 3.68 -28.00 -7.63
C GLU A 190 3.38 -26.97 -8.74
N THR A 191 2.65 -25.90 -8.40
CA THR A 191 2.17 -24.94 -9.40
C THR A 191 2.76 -23.55 -9.27
N GLY A 192 3.39 -23.23 -8.15
CA GLY A 192 3.84 -21.88 -7.82
C GLY A 192 2.70 -20.85 -7.65
N MET A 193 1.45 -21.27 -7.54
CA MET A 193 0.30 -20.40 -7.37
C MET A 193 0.34 -19.64 -6.04
N ARG A 194 -0.30 -18.48 -6.01
CA ARG A 194 -0.55 -17.77 -4.76
C ARG A 194 -1.68 -18.44 -3.99
N SER A 195 -1.67 -18.40 -2.66
CA SER A 195 -2.76 -18.95 -1.83
C SER A 195 -4.14 -18.43 -2.25
N GLY A 196 -4.23 -17.15 -2.64
CA GLY A 196 -5.48 -16.56 -3.14
C GLY A 196 -5.92 -17.06 -4.53
N GLU A 197 -5.02 -17.62 -5.31
CA GLU A 197 -5.33 -18.28 -6.58
C GLU A 197 -5.82 -19.70 -6.30
N VAL A 198 -5.13 -20.43 -5.42
CA VAL A 198 -5.46 -21.83 -5.07
C VAL A 198 -6.89 -21.96 -4.50
N VAL A 199 -7.34 -21.04 -3.64
CA VAL A 199 -8.72 -21.13 -3.08
C VAL A 199 -9.83 -20.86 -4.09
N ARG A 200 -9.50 -20.36 -5.28
CA ARG A 200 -10.49 -19.96 -6.30
C ARG A 200 -10.52 -20.84 -7.52
N ILE A 201 -9.67 -21.85 -7.58
CA ILE A 201 -9.76 -22.82 -8.69
C ILE A 201 -10.93 -23.78 -8.47
N SER A 202 -11.50 -24.24 -9.58
CA SER A 202 -12.48 -25.31 -9.66
C SER A 202 -12.07 -26.32 -10.71
N HIS A 203 -12.73 -27.47 -10.76
CA HIS A 203 -12.44 -28.52 -11.76
C HIS A 203 -12.67 -28.03 -13.20
N ASP A 204 -13.62 -27.10 -13.43
CA ASP A 204 -13.89 -26.51 -14.74
C ASP A 204 -12.72 -25.70 -15.31
N HIS A 205 -11.80 -25.28 -14.46
CA HIS A 205 -10.59 -24.59 -14.89
C HIS A 205 -9.50 -25.53 -15.42
N LEU A 206 -9.68 -26.85 -15.25
CA LEU A 206 -8.71 -27.85 -15.68
C LEU A 206 -9.02 -28.29 -17.12
N LYS A 207 -8.02 -28.14 -18.02
CA LYS A 207 -8.12 -28.57 -19.41
C LYS A 207 -6.91 -29.42 -19.79
N GLY A 208 -7.08 -30.74 -19.85
CA GLY A 208 -5.99 -31.66 -20.08
C GLY A 208 -4.88 -31.53 -19.02
N LYS A 209 -3.67 -31.15 -19.43
CA LYS A 209 -2.53 -30.90 -18.53
C LYS A 209 -2.31 -29.42 -18.24
N THR A 210 -3.33 -28.60 -18.39
CA THR A 210 -3.25 -27.15 -18.14
C THR A 210 -4.34 -26.70 -17.18
N LEU A 211 -4.04 -25.68 -16.38
CA LEU A 211 -4.95 -25.07 -15.44
C LEU A 211 -5.13 -23.58 -15.75
N PHE A 212 -6.37 -23.15 -15.99
CA PHE A 212 -6.72 -21.76 -16.13
C PHE A 212 -6.91 -21.12 -14.75
N ILE A 213 -6.28 -19.97 -14.51
CA ILE A 213 -6.38 -19.19 -13.27
C ILE A 213 -7.14 -17.90 -13.57
N PRO A 214 -8.47 -17.85 -13.31
CA PRO A 214 -9.35 -16.76 -13.76
C PRO A 214 -9.15 -15.48 -12.96
N ILE A 215 -8.89 -15.59 -11.66
CA ILE A 215 -8.80 -14.46 -10.74
C ILE A 215 -7.39 -14.38 -10.17
N THR A 216 -6.63 -13.44 -10.67
CA THR A 216 -5.25 -13.17 -10.23
C THR A 216 -5.12 -11.72 -9.78
N LYS A 217 -4.01 -11.40 -9.12
CA LYS A 217 -3.67 -10.01 -8.80
C LYS A 217 -3.37 -9.17 -10.04
N THR A 218 -2.94 -9.82 -11.12
CA THR A 218 -2.49 -9.14 -12.36
C THR A 218 -3.43 -9.43 -13.52
N VAL A 219 -3.17 -10.51 -14.27
CA VAL A 219 -3.95 -10.90 -15.45
C VAL A 219 -4.29 -12.38 -15.32
N PRO A 220 -5.48 -12.84 -15.74
CA PRO A 220 -5.79 -14.27 -15.87
C PRO A 220 -4.72 -14.96 -16.72
N ARG A 221 -4.41 -16.21 -16.41
CA ARG A 221 -3.40 -16.99 -17.13
C ARG A 221 -3.69 -18.47 -17.07
N THR A 222 -3.16 -19.19 -18.05
CA THR A 222 -3.14 -20.64 -18.06
C THR A 222 -1.72 -21.11 -17.75
N ILE A 223 -1.59 -22.10 -16.86
CA ILE A 223 -0.30 -22.69 -16.49
C ILE A 223 -0.26 -24.18 -16.86
N PRO A 224 0.89 -24.71 -17.28
CA PRO A 224 1.09 -26.15 -17.43
C PRO A 224 1.18 -26.80 -16.05
N LEU A 225 0.78 -28.06 -15.96
CA LEU A 225 0.84 -28.85 -14.75
C LEU A 225 1.82 -30.02 -14.91
N THR A 226 2.53 -30.32 -13.83
CA THR A 226 3.21 -31.62 -13.68
C THR A 226 2.16 -32.71 -13.50
N GLN A 227 2.52 -33.98 -13.75
CA GLN A 227 1.59 -35.09 -13.49
C GLN A 227 1.10 -35.07 -12.04
N LYS A 228 2.00 -34.87 -11.09
CA LYS A 228 1.66 -34.77 -9.67
C LYS A 228 0.72 -33.58 -9.36
N GLY A 229 0.95 -32.42 -9.98
CA GLY A 229 0.05 -31.26 -9.85
C GLY A 229 -1.34 -31.53 -10.41
N LEU A 230 -1.41 -32.24 -11.55
CA LEU A 230 -2.65 -32.67 -12.17
C LEU A 230 -3.44 -33.62 -11.25
N ASP A 231 -2.78 -34.62 -10.70
CA ASP A 231 -3.40 -35.62 -9.82
C ASP A 231 -3.90 -34.97 -8.51
N LEU A 232 -3.12 -34.07 -7.93
CA LEU A 232 -3.53 -33.29 -6.76
C LEU A 232 -4.79 -32.46 -7.01
N ILE A 233 -4.89 -31.81 -8.17
CA ILE A 233 -6.05 -30.97 -8.52
C ILE A 233 -7.28 -31.84 -8.82
N LYS A 234 -7.11 -32.95 -9.53
CA LYS A 234 -8.20 -33.88 -9.85
C LYS A 234 -8.84 -34.49 -8.60
N ASN A 235 -8.00 -34.83 -7.60
CA ASN A 235 -8.45 -35.50 -6.39
C ASN A 235 -8.84 -34.53 -5.24
N ALA A 236 -8.61 -33.23 -5.42
CA ALA A 236 -8.99 -32.25 -4.42
C ALA A 236 -10.49 -31.92 -4.45
N ASP A 237 -11.07 -31.66 -3.29
CA ASP A 237 -12.43 -31.13 -3.18
C ASP A 237 -12.40 -29.62 -3.48
N LEU A 238 -12.76 -29.26 -4.70
CA LEU A 238 -12.71 -27.89 -5.24
C LEU A 238 -14.09 -27.33 -5.54
N PRO A 239 -14.27 -25.99 -5.34
CA PRO A 239 -13.34 -25.04 -4.74
C PRO A 239 -13.16 -25.26 -3.23
N PHE A 240 -11.97 -24.99 -2.72
CA PHE A 240 -11.72 -25.14 -1.30
C PHE A 240 -12.61 -24.24 -0.45
N ASN A 241 -13.36 -24.80 0.50
CA ASN A 241 -14.20 -24.05 1.44
C ASN A 241 -13.31 -23.37 2.51
N THR A 242 -12.52 -22.40 2.10
CA THR A 242 -11.61 -21.65 2.99
C THR A 242 -11.31 -20.26 2.42
N THR A 243 -10.70 -19.40 3.23
CA THR A 243 -10.24 -18.08 2.83
C THR A 243 -8.73 -17.94 2.92
N VAL A 244 -8.15 -16.96 2.22
CA VAL A 244 -6.71 -16.66 2.27
C VAL A 244 -6.26 -16.36 3.70
N ASP A 245 -7.07 -15.62 4.46
CA ASP A 245 -6.80 -15.29 5.86
C ASP A 245 -6.80 -16.54 6.74
N ALA A 246 -7.76 -17.45 6.55
CA ALA A 246 -7.84 -18.71 7.25
C ALA A 246 -6.62 -19.61 6.95
N ILE A 247 -6.17 -19.66 5.69
CA ILE A 247 -4.94 -20.36 5.31
C ILE A 247 -3.74 -19.77 6.05
N GLY A 248 -3.60 -18.45 6.07
CA GLY A 248 -2.51 -17.78 6.76
C GLY A 248 -2.47 -18.12 8.25
N LYS A 249 -3.61 -18.05 8.92
CA LYS A 249 -3.75 -18.39 10.35
C LYS A 249 -3.47 -19.86 10.63
N LYS A 250 -4.01 -20.78 9.83
CA LYS A 250 -3.76 -22.23 9.97
C LYS A 250 -2.29 -22.55 9.73
N PHE A 251 -1.68 -21.99 8.68
CA PHE A 251 -0.26 -22.18 8.38
C PHE A 251 0.62 -21.72 9.55
N ALA A 252 0.38 -20.52 10.09
CA ALA A 252 1.12 -20.01 11.24
C ALA A 252 0.98 -20.92 12.47
N LYS A 253 -0.23 -21.48 12.71
CA LYS A 253 -0.46 -22.45 13.79
C LYS A 253 0.33 -23.75 13.59
N ILE A 254 0.38 -24.27 12.36
CA ILE A 254 1.16 -25.46 12.00
C ILE A 254 2.65 -25.18 12.19
N CYS A 255 3.16 -24.07 11.66
CA CYS A 255 4.56 -23.67 11.84
C CYS A 255 4.96 -23.56 13.31
N LYS A 256 4.09 -22.98 14.15
CA LYS A 256 4.31 -22.92 15.61
C LYS A 256 4.44 -24.30 16.23
N LYS A 257 3.59 -25.27 15.83
CA LYS A 257 3.64 -26.65 16.34
C LYS A 257 4.95 -27.36 15.96
N TYR A 258 5.45 -27.14 14.77
CA TYR A 258 6.73 -27.71 14.30
C TYR A 258 7.95 -26.83 14.60
N LYS A 259 7.78 -25.73 15.37
CA LYS A 259 8.86 -24.78 15.70
C LYS A 259 9.55 -24.18 14.46
N ILE A 260 8.83 -24.10 13.33
CA ILE A 260 9.30 -23.44 12.10
C ILE A 260 9.15 -21.94 12.30
N LYS A 261 10.28 -21.23 12.34
CA LYS A 261 10.33 -19.78 12.57
C LYS A 261 10.24 -19.03 11.26
N ASP A 262 9.65 -17.84 11.32
CA ASP A 262 9.62 -16.89 10.20
C ASP A 262 9.21 -17.52 8.86
N ALA A 263 8.09 -18.26 8.84
CA ALA A 263 7.52 -18.85 7.65
C ALA A 263 6.11 -18.33 7.38
N VAL A 264 5.80 -18.09 6.11
CA VAL A 264 4.47 -17.68 5.62
C VAL A 264 4.08 -18.50 4.39
N PRO A 265 2.78 -18.64 4.06
CA PRO A 265 2.36 -19.43 2.88
C PRO A 265 3.04 -19.00 1.56
N HIS A 266 3.43 -17.73 1.44
CA HIS A 266 4.09 -17.24 0.24
C HIS A 266 5.50 -17.83 0.03
N ASP A 267 6.14 -18.31 1.09
CA ASP A 267 7.45 -18.96 1.01
C ASP A 267 7.37 -20.30 0.24
N LEU A 268 6.22 -21.00 0.30
CA LEU A 268 5.97 -22.19 -0.54
C LEU A 268 6.07 -21.87 -2.04
N ARG A 269 5.51 -20.74 -2.45
CA ARG A 269 5.64 -20.28 -3.83
C ARG A 269 7.09 -19.90 -4.16
N HIS A 270 7.84 -19.31 -3.23
CA HIS A 270 9.26 -19.03 -3.44
C HIS A 270 10.06 -20.32 -3.63
N ASN A 271 9.78 -21.37 -2.85
CA ASN A 271 10.38 -22.69 -3.05
C ASN A 271 10.03 -23.23 -4.43
N SER A 272 8.74 -23.28 -4.79
CA SER A 272 8.27 -23.79 -6.09
C SER A 272 8.94 -23.12 -7.28
N LEU A 273 8.94 -21.77 -7.31
CA LEU A 273 9.55 -21.04 -8.43
C LEU A 273 11.06 -21.26 -8.51
N SER A 274 11.72 -21.48 -7.38
CA SER A 274 13.13 -21.84 -7.35
C SER A 274 13.37 -23.25 -7.87
N ASP A 275 12.51 -24.20 -7.52
CA ASP A 275 12.61 -25.58 -7.98
C ASP A 275 12.32 -25.67 -9.48
N PHE A 276 11.40 -24.88 -10.02
CA PHE A 276 11.16 -24.79 -11.46
C PHE A 276 12.44 -24.42 -12.22
N MET A 277 13.19 -23.49 -11.72
CA MET A 277 14.40 -23.02 -12.38
C MET A 277 15.63 -23.91 -12.08
N ARG A 278 15.75 -24.47 -10.85
CA ARG A 278 16.92 -25.25 -10.43
C ARG A 278 16.80 -26.74 -10.77
N VAL A 279 15.63 -27.32 -10.49
CA VAL A 279 15.41 -28.77 -10.60
C VAL A 279 14.78 -29.10 -11.95
N LYS A 280 13.84 -28.28 -12.41
CA LYS A 280 13.15 -28.50 -13.69
C LYS A 280 13.79 -27.75 -14.87
N ASN A 281 14.88 -27.03 -14.62
CA ASN A 281 15.67 -26.29 -15.61
C ASN A 281 14.88 -25.31 -16.49
N LEU A 282 13.75 -24.78 -15.97
CA LEU A 282 12.98 -23.76 -16.68
C LEU A 282 13.76 -22.44 -16.70
N ASN A 283 13.76 -21.78 -17.85
CA ASN A 283 14.36 -20.45 -17.97
C ASN A 283 13.48 -19.35 -17.32
N VAL A 284 14.00 -18.10 -17.27
CA VAL A 284 13.29 -16.97 -16.66
C VAL A 284 11.95 -16.69 -17.34
N PRO A 285 11.84 -16.57 -18.68
CA PRO A 285 10.56 -16.40 -19.38
C PRO A 285 9.52 -17.49 -19.08
N GLU A 286 9.92 -18.75 -19.09
CA GLU A 286 9.04 -19.89 -18.79
C GLU A 286 8.51 -19.82 -17.35
N THR A 287 9.39 -19.53 -16.40
CA THR A 287 9.02 -19.36 -14.99
C THR A 287 8.13 -18.13 -14.81
N MET A 288 8.36 -17.04 -15.53
CA MET A 288 7.49 -15.84 -15.52
C MET A 288 6.07 -16.16 -15.99
N LEU A 289 5.93 -16.97 -17.04
CA LEU A 289 4.64 -17.41 -17.56
C LEU A 289 3.85 -18.15 -16.47
N ILE A 290 4.45 -19.13 -15.80
CA ILE A 290 3.82 -19.89 -14.71
C ILE A 290 3.51 -18.97 -13.53
N ALA A 291 4.47 -18.16 -13.10
CA ALA A 291 4.33 -17.26 -11.97
C ALA A 291 3.34 -16.12 -12.21
N GLY A 292 3.09 -15.72 -13.44
CA GLY A 292 2.33 -14.53 -13.81
C GLY A 292 3.04 -13.25 -13.39
N HIS A 293 4.38 -13.20 -13.56
CA HIS A 293 5.18 -12.01 -13.34
C HIS A 293 5.30 -11.22 -14.64
N LYS A 294 5.05 -9.92 -14.60
CA LYS A 294 5.27 -9.00 -15.73
C LYS A 294 6.69 -8.44 -15.76
N ASP A 295 7.36 -8.43 -14.61
CA ASP A 295 8.69 -7.86 -14.43
C ASP A 295 9.68 -8.98 -14.04
N PRO A 296 10.71 -9.25 -14.85
CA PRO A 296 11.70 -10.27 -14.56
C PRO A 296 12.50 -10.01 -13.29
N ARG A 297 12.63 -8.75 -12.87
CA ARG A 297 13.34 -8.36 -11.65
C ARG A 297 12.77 -9.04 -10.39
N MET A 298 11.49 -9.41 -10.41
CA MET A 298 10.88 -10.14 -9.29
C MET A 298 11.43 -11.56 -9.18
N LEU A 299 11.69 -12.24 -10.30
CA LEU A 299 12.31 -13.57 -10.31
C LEU A 299 13.82 -13.47 -10.09
N LEU A 300 14.50 -12.54 -10.73
CA LEU A 300 15.94 -12.36 -10.59
C LEU A 300 16.34 -12.09 -9.14
N ARG A 301 15.51 -11.40 -8.35
CA ARG A 301 15.75 -11.23 -6.90
C ARG A 301 15.67 -12.53 -6.11
N ILE A 302 14.85 -13.49 -6.54
CA ILE A 302 14.80 -14.85 -5.97
C ILE A 302 16.07 -15.62 -6.36
N TYR A 303 16.64 -15.29 -7.53
CA TYR A 303 17.85 -15.93 -8.11
C TYR A 303 19.17 -15.32 -7.67
N ASN A 304 19.20 -14.08 -7.19
CA ASN A 304 20.43 -13.46 -6.67
C ASN A 304 21.10 -14.24 -5.52
N ASN A 305 20.47 -15.32 -5.08
CA ASN A 305 21.05 -16.32 -4.18
C ASN A 305 21.59 -17.57 -4.93
N LEU A 306 21.87 -17.46 -6.24
CA LEU A 306 22.68 -18.45 -6.95
C LEU A 306 24.09 -18.43 -6.33
N GLN A 307 24.46 -19.51 -5.68
CA GLN A 307 25.84 -19.72 -5.23
C GLN A 307 26.70 -20.04 -6.46
N VAL A 308 27.94 -19.57 -6.43
CA VAL A 308 28.89 -19.74 -7.53
C VAL A 308 29.06 -21.23 -7.86
N GLU A 309 28.97 -22.11 -6.86
CA GLU A 309 29.04 -23.57 -6.99
C GLU A 309 28.00 -24.13 -7.96
N HIS A 310 26.76 -23.62 -7.92
CA HIS A 310 25.71 -24.07 -8.85
C HIS A 310 25.94 -23.63 -10.30
N VAL A 311 26.68 -22.54 -10.50
CA VAL A 311 27.07 -22.12 -11.84
C VAL A 311 28.27 -22.97 -12.33
N ALA A 312 29.20 -23.23 -11.43
CA ALA A 312 30.36 -24.07 -11.73
C ALA A 312 29.99 -25.50 -12.14
N GLU A 313 28.93 -26.09 -11.54
CA GLU A 313 28.40 -27.41 -11.93
C GLU A 313 27.80 -27.40 -13.33
N LYS A 314 27.30 -26.30 -13.83
CA LYS A 314 26.77 -26.17 -15.19
C LYS A 314 27.85 -25.90 -16.25
N LEU A 315 29.05 -25.55 -15.84
CA LEU A 315 30.19 -25.29 -16.73
C LEU A 315 31.11 -26.49 -16.89
N LYS A 316 30.79 -27.60 -16.21
CA LYS A 316 31.43 -28.92 -16.43
C LYS A 316 30.74 -29.64 -17.58
#